data_517bc992bf1cd79e3e6e4b0b70083242
#
_entry.id   517bc992bf1cd79e3e6e4b0b70083242
#
_cell.length_a   1.000
_cell.length_b   1.000
_cell.length_c   1.000
_cell.angle_alpha   90.00
_cell.angle_beta   90.00
_cell.angle_gamma   90.00
#
_symmetry.space_group_name_H-M   'P 1'
#
loop_
_entity.id
_entity.type
_entity.pdbx_description
1 polymer ?
#
loop_
_entity_poly.entity_id
_entity_poly.type
_entity_poly.pdbx_seq_one_letter_code
_entity_poly.pdbx_strand_id
1 'polypeptide(L)'
;MADSSFSPFAMAQKQFDDAADILGLDVPARELLRYPLREYSIAIPVTMDDGSVRVFRGFRVQHNDARGPCKGGIRFHPQETLDTVRALAMWMTWKCAVVDIPLGGGKGGVVCDPHNLTQREQEQICRGWVRQLARNIGPWMDVPAPDVMTSSQHMLWMLDEFETITGERQPGFITGKPVGMGGSLGRTEATGYGAVFALREALKELGIRPSDTVASFQGFGNVAQHAIHMYRQLGGTVTTVSCWDQQDEQSYSYHRKDGIDLDQLLGISDRFGGIDKSKARDLGYEVLPGEE
;
A
#
# COMPACT_ATOMS: atom_id res chain seq x y z
N MET A 1 4.57 21.29 13.74
CA MET A 1 5.98 21.10 13.37
C MET A 1 6.27 19.63 13.57
N ALA A 2 6.49 18.87 12.49
CA ALA A 2 6.83 17.45 12.62
C ALA A 2 8.16 17.34 13.38
N ASP A 3 8.21 16.44 14.34
CA ASP A 3 9.40 16.14 15.14
C ASP A 3 10.55 15.79 14.17
N SER A 4 11.62 16.60 14.18
CA SER A 4 12.73 16.54 13.22
C SER A 4 13.70 15.36 13.47
N SER A 5 13.31 14.39 14.29
CA SER A 5 14.15 13.27 14.71
C SER A 5 13.92 11.95 13.96
N PHE A 6 12.79 11.76 13.28
CA PHE A 6 12.44 10.49 12.62
C PHE A 6 12.45 10.60 11.11
N SER A 7 13.43 9.95 10.44
CA SER A 7 13.49 9.80 8.98
C SER A 7 13.22 8.33 8.61
N PRO A 8 12.08 8.05 7.93
CA PRO A 8 11.81 6.72 7.40
C PRO A 8 12.92 6.18 6.50
N PHE A 9 13.54 7.05 5.67
CA PHE A 9 14.63 6.62 4.80
C PHE A 9 15.90 6.27 5.58
N ALA A 10 16.26 7.04 6.59
CA ALA A 10 17.40 6.71 7.45
C ALA A 10 17.19 5.37 8.19
N MET A 11 15.94 5.06 8.61
CA MET A 11 15.59 3.76 9.18
C MET A 11 15.76 2.63 8.16
N ALA A 12 15.27 2.80 6.94
CA ALA A 12 15.42 1.80 5.87
C ALA A 12 16.90 1.56 5.52
N GLN A 13 17.71 2.62 5.47
CA GLN A 13 19.15 2.54 5.27
C GLN A 13 19.84 1.79 6.42
N LYS A 14 19.45 2.06 7.68
CA LYS A 14 20.00 1.34 8.81
C LYS A 14 19.69 -0.15 8.75
N GLN A 15 18.47 -0.54 8.43
CA GLN A 15 18.10 -1.96 8.23
C GLN A 15 18.93 -2.62 7.14
N PHE A 16 19.20 -1.91 6.05
CA PHE A 16 20.09 -2.38 5.00
C PHE A 16 21.54 -2.51 5.51
N ASP A 17 22.07 -1.53 6.21
CA ASP A 17 23.43 -1.55 6.75
C ASP A 17 23.62 -2.74 7.70
N ASP A 18 22.67 -2.98 8.62
CA ASP A 18 22.71 -4.12 9.55
C ASP A 18 22.74 -5.48 8.78
N ALA A 19 21.95 -5.61 7.71
CA ALA A 19 21.98 -6.80 6.86
C ALA A 19 23.28 -6.91 6.04
N ALA A 20 23.80 -5.81 5.52
CA ALA A 20 25.04 -5.74 4.76
C ALA A 20 26.25 -6.12 5.62
N ASP A 21 26.24 -5.78 6.91
CA ASP A 21 27.29 -6.19 7.87
C ASP A 21 27.28 -7.71 8.08
N ILE A 22 26.11 -8.31 8.26
CA ILE A 22 25.96 -9.77 8.40
C ILE A 22 26.44 -10.51 7.14
N LEU A 23 26.11 -9.96 5.96
CA LEU A 23 26.51 -10.55 4.67
C LEU A 23 27.97 -10.27 4.29
N GLY A 24 28.66 -9.38 4.99
CA GLY A 24 30.04 -8.98 4.64
C GLY A 24 30.12 -8.28 3.28
N LEU A 25 29.10 -7.49 2.89
CA LEU A 25 29.10 -6.79 1.60
C LEU A 25 30.27 -5.80 1.54
N ASP A 26 30.90 -5.72 0.37
CA ASP A 26 31.95 -4.73 0.09
C ASP A 26 31.40 -3.30 -0.03
N VAL A 27 32.28 -2.32 0.03
CA VAL A 27 31.89 -0.89 -0.01
C VAL A 27 31.16 -0.53 -1.31
N PRO A 28 31.63 -0.94 -2.51
CA PRO A 28 30.92 -0.63 -3.75
C PRO A 28 29.49 -1.17 -3.80
N ALA A 29 29.26 -2.40 -3.36
CA ALA A 29 27.92 -2.99 -3.31
C ALA A 29 27.00 -2.24 -2.34
N ARG A 30 27.54 -1.82 -1.17
CA ARG A 30 26.79 -1.02 -0.20
C ARG A 30 26.36 0.32 -0.77
N GLU A 31 27.26 1.06 -1.41
CA GLU A 31 26.96 2.37 -2.00
C GLU A 31 25.89 2.25 -3.09
N LEU A 32 25.98 1.25 -3.98
CA LEU A 32 25.01 1.02 -5.05
C LEU A 32 23.61 0.67 -4.55
N LEU A 33 23.50 0.01 -3.40
CA LEU A 33 22.23 -0.48 -2.86
C LEU A 33 21.62 0.47 -1.82
N ARG A 34 22.41 1.42 -1.30
CA ARG A 34 22.00 2.32 -0.23
C ARG A 34 21.18 3.51 -0.72
N TYR A 35 21.31 3.89 -1.98
CA TYR A 35 20.69 5.09 -2.54
C TYR A 35 19.80 4.79 -3.73
N PRO A 36 18.68 5.53 -3.91
CA PRO A 36 17.88 5.44 -5.11
C PRO A 36 18.66 5.88 -6.37
N LEU A 37 18.44 5.17 -7.48
CA LEU A 37 19.04 5.54 -8.76
C LEU A 37 18.43 6.80 -9.36
N ARG A 38 17.12 7.03 -9.19
CA ARG A 38 16.41 8.17 -9.77
C ARG A 38 15.27 8.61 -8.87
N GLU A 39 15.08 9.91 -8.78
CA GLU A 39 14.01 10.54 -8.01
C GLU A 39 13.37 11.65 -8.83
N TYR A 40 12.04 11.67 -8.82
CA TYR A 40 11.24 12.67 -9.49
C TYR A 40 10.35 13.37 -8.47
N SER A 41 10.44 14.69 -8.43
CA SER A 41 9.52 15.57 -7.70
C SER A 41 8.77 16.41 -8.72
N ILE A 42 7.46 16.31 -8.73
CA ILE A 42 6.60 16.88 -9.77
C ILE A 42 5.53 17.78 -9.17
N ALA A 43 5.09 18.76 -9.95
CA ALA A 43 3.95 19.62 -9.67
C ALA A 43 2.78 19.21 -10.56
N ILE A 44 1.61 19.00 -9.97
CA ILE A 44 0.40 18.56 -10.65
C ILE A 44 -0.65 19.67 -10.52
N PRO A 45 -0.79 20.57 -11.51
CA PRO A 45 -1.85 21.56 -11.50
C PRO A 45 -3.20 20.92 -11.83
N VAL A 46 -4.20 21.21 -11.01
CA VAL A 46 -5.58 20.69 -11.13
C VAL A 46 -6.55 21.87 -11.05
N THR A 47 -7.48 21.93 -11.99
CA THR A 47 -8.64 22.83 -11.89
C THR A 47 -9.69 22.16 -11.02
N MET A 48 -9.94 22.72 -9.86
CA MET A 48 -10.89 22.24 -8.89
C MET A 48 -12.34 22.44 -9.36
N ASP A 49 -13.28 21.77 -8.71
CA ASP A 49 -14.70 21.87 -9.08
C ASP A 49 -15.31 23.26 -8.84
N ASP A 50 -14.72 24.04 -7.95
CA ASP A 50 -15.06 25.45 -7.71
C ASP A 50 -14.45 26.43 -8.73
N GLY A 51 -13.69 25.93 -9.71
CA GLY A 51 -13.01 26.72 -10.74
C GLY A 51 -11.65 27.27 -10.32
N SER A 52 -11.22 27.08 -9.07
CA SER A 52 -9.86 27.46 -8.63
C SER A 52 -8.81 26.51 -9.21
N VAL A 53 -7.55 26.93 -9.17
CA VAL A 53 -6.41 26.04 -9.55
C VAL A 53 -5.62 25.73 -8.29
N ARG A 54 -5.43 24.42 -8.04
CA ARG A 54 -4.59 23.91 -6.96
C ARG A 54 -3.44 23.09 -7.54
N VAL A 55 -2.24 23.25 -6.97
CA VAL A 55 -1.06 22.47 -7.37
C VAL A 55 -0.76 21.44 -6.30
N PHE A 56 -0.82 20.16 -6.69
CA PHE A 56 -0.45 19.05 -5.83
C PHE A 56 1.01 18.65 -6.07
N ARG A 57 1.70 18.29 -5.01
CA ARG A 57 3.07 17.74 -5.12
C ARG A 57 2.99 16.24 -5.28
N GLY A 58 3.72 15.72 -6.26
CA GLY A 58 3.84 14.30 -6.50
C GLY A 58 5.30 13.84 -6.52
N PHE A 59 5.50 12.55 -6.26
CA PHE A 59 6.82 11.93 -6.21
C PHE A 59 6.81 10.59 -6.96
N ARG A 60 7.96 10.23 -7.55
CA ARG A 60 8.30 8.87 -7.97
C ARG A 60 9.77 8.62 -7.68
N VAL A 61 10.09 7.54 -6.98
CA VAL A 61 11.44 7.08 -6.69
C VAL A 61 11.64 5.72 -7.33
N GLN A 62 12.71 5.57 -8.11
CA GLN A 62 13.21 4.34 -8.69
C GLN A 62 14.49 3.97 -7.95
N HIS A 63 14.36 3.05 -6.98
CA HIS A 63 15.46 2.74 -6.09
C HIS A 63 16.51 1.87 -6.78
N ASN A 64 16.11 0.75 -7.38
CA ASN A 64 17.04 -0.13 -8.06
C ASN A 64 16.32 -0.92 -9.17
N ASP A 65 16.94 -1.08 -10.33
CA ASP A 65 16.40 -1.78 -11.50
C ASP A 65 17.30 -2.93 -11.99
N ALA A 66 18.29 -3.35 -11.21
CA ALA A 66 19.23 -4.42 -11.58
C ALA A 66 18.55 -5.77 -11.85
N ARG A 67 17.41 -6.05 -11.20
CA ARG A 67 16.61 -7.26 -11.40
C ARG A 67 15.52 -7.13 -12.48
N GLY A 68 15.27 -5.95 -12.98
CA GLY A 68 14.23 -5.64 -13.97
C GLY A 68 13.51 -4.33 -13.66
N PRO A 69 12.43 -4.01 -14.40
CA PRO A 69 11.70 -2.75 -14.23
C PRO A 69 11.36 -2.46 -12.78
N CYS A 70 11.48 -1.21 -12.37
CA CYS A 70 11.07 -0.79 -11.04
C CYS A 70 9.58 -1.10 -10.82
N LYS A 71 9.20 -1.49 -9.62
CA LYS A 71 7.84 -1.87 -9.26
C LYS A 71 7.43 -1.29 -7.92
N GLY A 72 6.28 -0.65 -7.86
CA GLY A 72 5.70 -0.20 -6.58
C GLY A 72 4.49 0.69 -6.72
N GLY A 73 3.73 0.79 -5.63
CA GLY A 73 2.47 1.52 -5.56
C GLY A 73 2.62 3.03 -5.61
N ILE A 74 1.50 3.71 -5.85
CA ILE A 74 1.36 5.17 -5.74
C ILE A 74 0.42 5.44 -4.58
N ARG A 75 0.92 6.11 -3.55
CA ARG A 75 0.21 6.45 -2.33
C ARG A 75 -0.38 7.86 -2.43
N PHE A 76 -1.65 8.03 -2.08
CA PHE A 76 -2.24 9.33 -1.83
C PHE A 76 -2.35 9.54 -0.32
N HIS A 77 -1.68 10.56 0.20
CA HIS A 77 -1.72 10.83 1.64
C HIS A 77 -1.38 12.30 1.92
N PRO A 78 -2.08 12.97 2.86
CA PRO A 78 -1.81 14.38 3.16
C PRO A 78 -0.43 14.64 3.77
N GLN A 79 0.14 13.66 4.44
CA GLN A 79 1.48 13.73 5.04
C GLN A 79 2.56 13.02 4.21
N GLU A 80 2.31 12.79 2.90
CA GLU A 80 3.31 12.11 2.07
C GLU A 80 4.56 12.99 1.89
N THR A 81 5.73 12.35 1.96
CA THR A 81 7.02 13.02 1.81
C THR A 81 7.94 12.23 0.87
N LEU A 82 8.90 12.92 0.26
CA LEU A 82 9.93 12.26 -0.54
C LEU A 82 10.73 11.25 0.31
N ASP A 83 10.97 11.55 1.57
CA ASP A 83 11.69 10.68 2.51
C ASP A 83 10.96 9.34 2.72
N THR A 84 9.64 9.39 2.94
CA THR A 84 8.79 8.19 3.02
C THR A 84 8.81 7.40 1.72
N VAL A 85 8.71 8.10 0.57
CA VAL A 85 8.72 7.44 -0.75
C VAL A 85 10.07 6.76 -1.03
N ARG A 86 11.20 7.34 -0.61
CA ARG A 86 12.53 6.71 -0.68
C ARG A 86 12.59 5.40 0.12
N ALA A 87 12.18 5.44 1.38
CA ALA A 87 12.14 4.25 2.24
C ALA A 87 11.31 3.13 1.61
N LEU A 88 10.11 3.45 1.18
CA LEU A 88 9.21 2.48 0.57
C LEU A 88 9.73 1.93 -0.78
N ALA A 89 10.41 2.74 -1.59
CA ALA A 89 11.03 2.28 -2.83
C ALA A 89 12.20 1.32 -2.56
N MET A 90 13.00 1.58 -1.52
CA MET A 90 14.06 0.70 -1.06
C MET A 90 13.50 -0.65 -0.58
N TRP A 91 12.47 -0.65 0.26
CA TRP A 91 11.79 -1.88 0.70
C TRP A 91 11.15 -2.64 -0.45
N MET A 92 10.67 -1.97 -1.50
CA MET A 92 10.19 -2.67 -2.70
C MET A 92 11.30 -3.42 -3.44
N THR A 93 12.54 -2.92 -3.48
CA THR A 93 13.70 -3.64 -4.02
C THR A 93 13.90 -4.95 -3.28
N TRP A 94 13.95 -4.91 -1.95
CA TRP A 94 14.13 -6.10 -1.12
C TRP A 94 12.94 -7.05 -1.22
N LYS A 95 11.73 -6.52 -1.23
CA LYS A 95 10.51 -7.32 -1.37
C LYS A 95 10.50 -8.13 -2.67
N CYS A 96 10.84 -7.52 -3.80
CA CYS A 96 10.93 -8.22 -5.08
C CYS A 96 12.05 -9.26 -5.11
N ALA A 97 13.19 -8.95 -4.49
CA ALA A 97 14.33 -9.85 -4.41
C ALA A 97 14.05 -11.09 -3.55
N VAL A 98 13.41 -10.93 -2.39
CA VAL A 98 13.08 -12.03 -1.46
C VAL A 98 12.17 -13.07 -2.10
N VAL A 99 11.23 -12.66 -2.93
CA VAL A 99 10.30 -13.57 -3.63
C VAL A 99 10.79 -13.95 -5.04
N ASP A 100 12.02 -13.57 -5.39
CA ASP A 100 12.73 -13.90 -6.63
C ASP A 100 11.95 -13.57 -7.91
N ILE A 101 11.31 -12.42 -7.97
CA ILE A 101 10.65 -11.94 -9.19
C ILE A 101 11.56 -10.97 -9.96
N PRO A 102 11.48 -10.93 -11.32
CA PRO A 102 12.35 -10.11 -12.15
C PRO A 102 11.93 -8.64 -12.20
N LEU A 103 11.82 -8.02 -11.03
CA LEU A 103 11.43 -6.64 -10.85
C LEU A 103 12.34 -5.94 -9.85
N GLY A 104 12.55 -4.65 -10.08
CA GLY A 104 13.25 -3.76 -9.17
C GLY A 104 12.32 -3.09 -8.16
N GLY A 105 12.82 -2.08 -7.48
CA GLY A 105 12.07 -1.32 -6.48
C GLY A 105 11.72 0.09 -6.93
N GLY A 106 10.46 0.44 -6.86
CA GLY A 106 9.97 1.79 -7.08
C GLY A 106 8.82 2.14 -6.15
N LYS A 107 8.59 3.43 -5.95
CA LYS A 107 7.47 3.95 -5.17
C LYS A 107 7.05 5.31 -5.67
N GLY A 108 5.74 5.61 -5.60
CA GLY A 108 5.21 6.93 -5.87
C GLY A 108 4.31 7.43 -4.74
N GLY A 109 4.05 8.72 -4.77
CA GLY A 109 3.11 9.33 -3.85
C GLY A 109 2.62 10.68 -4.37
N VAL A 110 1.49 11.12 -3.84
CA VAL A 110 0.95 12.46 -4.03
C VAL A 110 0.50 13.01 -2.68
N VAL A 111 0.87 14.25 -2.40
CA VAL A 111 0.46 14.96 -1.18
C VAL A 111 -0.97 15.45 -1.38
N CYS A 112 -1.94 14.64 -1.00
CA CYS A 112 -3.36 14.99 -1.05
C CYS A 112 -4.17 14.15 -0.05
N ASP A 113 -5.33 14.63 0.32
CA ASP A 113 -6.32 13.86 1.07
C ASP A 113 -7.50 13.52 0.15
N PRO A 114 -7.62 12.28 -0.32
CA PRO A 114 -8.72 11.87 -1.21
C PRO A 114 -10.12 11.98 -0.62
N HIS A 115 -10.26 12.02 0.72
CA HIS A 115 -11.56 12.19 1.37
C HIS A 115 -12.17 13.57 1.07
N ASN A 116 -11.30 14.57 0.89
CA ASN A 116 -11.67 15.97 0.64
C ASN A 116 -11.63 16.33 -0.86
N LEU A 117 -11.57 15.34 -1.75
CA LEU A 117 -11.51 15.53 -3.21
C LEU A 117 -12.65 14.79 -3.89
N THR A 118 -13.26 15.45 -4.87
CA THR A 118 -14.23 14.80 -5.74
C THR A 118 -13.59 13.73 -6.62
N GLN A 119 -14.38 12.83 -7.17
CA GLN A 119 -13.89 11.81 -8.08
C GLN A 119 -13.20 12.44 -9.31
N ARG A 120 -13.73 13.53 -9.85
CA ARG A 120 -13.17 14.27 -10.98
C ARG A 120 -11.80 14.88 -10.62
N GLU A 121 -11.66 15.45 -9.44
CA GLU A 121 -10.39 16.02 -8.97
C GLU A 121 -9.32 14.94 -8.78
N GLN A 122 -9.69 13.78 -8.21
CA GLN A 122 -8.79 12.63 -8.09
C GLN A 122 -8.37 12.11 -9.47
N GLU A 123 -9.27 12.05 -10.44
CA GLU A 123 -8.94 11.70 -11.83
C GLU A 123 -7.94 12.66 -12.44
N GLN A 124 -8.12 13.97 -12.27
CA GLN A 124 -7.18 14.97 -12.79
C GLN A 124 -5.79 14.84 -12.15
N ILE A 125 -5.70 14.53 -10.85
CA ILE A 125 -4.44 14.25 -10.18
C ILE A 125 -3.76 13.02 -10.80
N CYS A 126 -4.49 11.93 -10.99
CA CYS A 126 -3.97 10.70 -11.61
C CYS A 126 -3.42 10.96 -13.01
N ARG A 127 -4.20 11.62 -13.85
CA ARG A 127 -3.80 11.97 -15.22
C ARG A 127 -2.61 12.93 -15.22
N GLY A 128 -2.63 13.94 -14.36
CA GLY A 128 -1.54 14.89 -14.21
C GLY A 128 -0.23 14.22 -13.76
N TRP A 129 -0.30 13.27 -12.85
CA TRP A 129 0.86 12.49 -12.40
C TRP A 129 1.49 11.71 -13.57
N VAL A 130 0.67 11.07 -14.38
CA VAL A 130 1.15 10.34 -15.57
C VAL A 130 1.75 11.28 -16.61
N ARG A 131 1.11 12.42 -16.92
CA ARG A 131 1.65 13.41 -17.87
C ARG A 131 3.07 13.87 -17.52
N GLN A 132 3.34 14.08 -16.24
CA GLN A 132 4.66 14.51 -15.78
C GLN A 132 5.72 13.40 -15.89
N LEU A 133 5.31 12.12 -15.79
CA LEU A 133 6.25 11.01 -15.65
C LEU A 133 6.27 10.05 -16.86
N ALA A 134 5.40 10.22 -17.86
CA ALA A 134 5.21 9.27 -18.95
C ALA A 134 6.49 8.83 -19.68
N ARG A 135 7.52 9.70 -19.71
CA ARG A 135 8.83 9.39 -20.33
C ARG A 135 9.75 8.54 -19.45
N ASN A 136 9.41 8.39 -18.18
CA ASN A 136 10.25 7.80 -17.14
C ASN A 136 9.59 6.58 -16.47
N ILE A 137 8.39 6.20 -16.93
CA ILE A 137 7.63 5.05 -16.45
C ILE A 137 7.15 4.24 -17.65
N GLY A 138 6.83 2.98 -17.45
CA GLY A 138 6.36 2.11 -18.51
C GLY A 138 6.63 0.64 -18.22
N PRO A 139 6.11 -0.30 -19.05
CA PRO A 139 6.19 -1.73 -18.79
C PRO A 139 7.60 -2.28 -18.62
N TRP A 140 8.58 -1.65 -19.28
CA TRP A 140 9.97 -2.09 -19.31
C TRP A 140 10.90 -1.23 -18.45
N MET A 141 10.37 -0.22 -17.77
CA MET A 141 11.16 0.74 -17.01
C MET A 141 10.72 0.82 -15.56
N ASP A 142 9.43 1.09 -15.34
CA ASP A 142 8.88 1.30 -14.02
C ASP A 142 7.37 1.13 -14.04
N VAL A 143 6.85 0.14 -13.32
CA VAL A 143 5.45 -0.29 -13.33
C VAL A 143 4.75 0.10 -12.04
N PRO A 144 3.88 1.12 -12.06
CA PRO A 144 3.09 1.52 -10.90
C PRO A 144 2.04 0.48 -10.47
N ALA A 145 1.44 0.73 -9.31
CA ALA A 145 0.40 -0.11 -8.72
C ALA A 145 -0.46 0.71 -7.74
N PRO A 146 -1.60 0.20 -7.27
CA PRO A 146 -2.32 0.83 -6.17
C PRO A 146 -1.58 0.70 -4.84
N ASP A 147 -1.84 1.65 -3.95
CA ASP A 147 -1.32 1.73 -2.59
C ASP A 147 -2.34 2.42 -1.68
N VAL A 148 -1.93 2.93 -0.52
CA VAL A 148 -2.81 3.64 0.42
C VAL A 148 -3.61 4.74 -0.30
N MET A 149 -4.92 4.72 -0.08
CA MET A 149 -5.92 5.66 -0.63
C MET A 149 -5.97 5.72 -2.16
N THR A 150 -5.41 4.73 -2.86
CA THR A 150 -5.62 4.54 -4.30
C THR A 150 -6.27 3.19 -4.58
N SER A 151 -6.99 3.10 -5.68
CA SER A 151 -7.80 1.95 -6.03
C SER A 151 -7.61 1.54 -7.50
N SER A 152 -8.27 0.48 -7.90
CA SER A 152 -8.32 0.04 -9.31
C SER A 152 -8.85 1.11 -10.25
N GLN A 153 -9.76 1.98 -9.80
CA GLN A 153 -10.25 3.11 -10.60
C GLN A 153 -9.14 4.13 -10.90
N HIS A 154 -8.30 4.46 -9.91
CA HIS A 154 -7.13 5.33 -10.12
C HIS A 154 -6.18 4.72 -11.17
N MET A 155 -5.98 3.40 -11.12
CA MET A 155 -5.13 2.70 -12.08
C MET A 155 -5.70 2.75 -13.51
N LEU A 156 -7.02 2.73 -13.66
CA LEU A 156 -7.66 2.90 -14.98
C LEU A 156 -7.45 4.30 -15.56
N TRP A 157 -7.61 5.36 -14.75
CA TRP A 157 -7.35 6.72 -15.22
C TRP A 157 -5.89 6.93 -15.63
N MET A 158 -4.97 6.33 -14.87
CA MET A 158 -3.55 6.40 -15.17
C MET A 158 -3.20 5.63 -16.45
N LEU A 159 -3.77 4.43 -16.64
CA LEU A 159 -3.58 3.65 -17.85
C LEU A 159 -4.09 4.38 -19.08
N ASP A 160 -5.32 4.86 -19.04
CA ASP A 160 -5.96 5.59 -20.13
C ASP A 160 -5.15 6.83 -20.56
N GLU A 161 -4.64 7.58 -19.58
CA GLU A 161 -3.77 8.73 -19.85
C GLU A 161 -2.44 8.32 -20.48
N PHE A 162 -1.83 7.23 -19.99
CA PHE A 162 -0.56 6.74 -20.53
C PHE A 162 -0.72 6.24 -21.96
N GLU A 163 -1.75 5.46 -22.26
CA GLU A 163 -2.08 4.98 -23.60
C GLU A 163 -2.42 6.15 -24.55
N THR A 164 -3.08 7.19 -24.05
CA THR A 164 -3.35 8.42 -24.82
C THR A 164 -2.06 9.14 -25.21
N ILE A 165 -1.09 9.25 -24.28
CA ILE A 165 0.20 9.92 -24.53
C ILE A 165 1.08 9.11 -25.48
N THR A 166 1.11 7.78 -25.31
CA THR A 166 1.97 6.91 -26.13
C THR A 166 1.36 6.59 -27.49
N GLY A 167 0.05 6.72 -27.64
CA GLY A 167 -0.70 6.35 -28.85
C GLY A 167 -0.83 4.84 -29.07
N GLU A 168 -0.47 4.04 -28.07
CA GLU A 168 -0.46 2.58 -28.13
C GLU A 168 -1.11 1.96 -26.90
N ARG A 169 -1.69 0.77 -27.06
CA ARG A 169 -2.18 -0.01 -25.92
C ARG A 169 -1.02 -0.62 -25.14
N GLN A 170 -0.95 -0.28 -23.85
CA GLN A 170 0.14 -0.64 -22.95
C GLN A 170 -0.41 -1.26 -21.65
N PRO A 171 -1.14 -2.38 -21.70
CA PRO A 171 -1.78 -2.97 -20.49
C PRO A 171 -0.78 -3.40 -19.42
N GLY A 172 0.50 -3.60 -19.79
CA GLY A 172 1.60 -3.88 -18.88
C GLY A 172 2.12 -2.67 -18.11
N PHE A 173 1.68 -1.45 -18.43
CA PHE A 173 2.14 -0.22 -17.80
C PHE A 173 1.86 -0.19 -16.30
N ILE A 174 0.72 -0.69 -15.84
CA ILE A 174 0.27 -0.57 -14.46
C ILE A 174 -0.46 -1.84 -14.00
N THR A 175 -0.30 -2.22 -12.74
CA THR A 175 -1.03 -3.34 -12.13
C THR A 175 -2.16 -2.85 -11.21
N GLY A 176 -3.03 -3.79 -10.78
CA GLY A 176 -4.16 -3.46 -9.89
C GLY A 176 -5.41 -2.94 -10.62
N LYS A 177 -5.46 -3.07 -11.93
CA LYS A 177 -6.66 -2.82 -12.72
C LYS A 177 -7.76 -3.84 -12.40
N PRO A 178 -9.06 -3.52 -12.65
CA PRO A 178 -10.13 -4.50 -12.62
C PRO A 178 -9.87 -5.65 -13.60
N VAL A 179 -10.31 -6.86 -13.24
CA VAL A 179 -10.08 -8.07 -14.06
C VAL A 179 -10.58 -7.89 -15.50
N GLY A 180 -11.80 -7.36 -15.68
CA GLY A 180 -12.38 -7.11 -17.02
C GLY A 180 -11.63 -6.08 -17.86
N MET A 181 -10.68 -5.32 -17.26
CA MET A 181 -9.86 -4.29 -17.91
C MET A 181 -8.37 -4.67 -17.94
N GLY A 182 -8.06 -5.95 -17.95
CA GLY A 182 -6.70 -6.48 -18.04
C GLY A 182 -5.99 -6.62 -16.67
N GLY A 183 -6.74 -6.64 -15.57
CA GLY A 183 -6.25 -7.02 -14.25
C GLY A 183 -6.15 -8.54 -14.09
N SER A 184 -5.42 -8.99 -13.08
CA SER A 184 -5.23 -10.41 -12.76
C SER A 184 -6.21 -10.86 -11.69
N LEU A 185 -6.79 -12.05 -11.86
CA LEU A 185 -7.51 -12.76 -10.81
C LEU A 185 -6.60 -12.98 -9.59
N GLY A 186 -7.16 -12.96 -8.40
CA GLY A 186 -6.42 -13.16 -7.15
C GLY A 186 -5.64 -11.93 -6.65
N ARG A 187 -5.62 -10.81 -7.39
CA ARG A 187 -4.87 -9.62 -6.95
C ARG A 187 -5.48 -8.96 -5.72
N THR A 188 -6.79 -8.98 -5.59
CA THR A 188 -7.51 -8.33 -4.49
C THR A 188 -7.14 -8.95 -3.15
N GLU A 189 -7.16 -10.27 -3.07
CA GLU A 189 -6.86 -11.06 -1.88
C GLU A 189 -5.37 -11.35 -1.66
N ALA A 190 -4.53 -11.20 -2.70
CA ALA A 190 -3.14 -11.67 -2.72
C ALA A 190 -2.29 -11.21 -1.54
N THR A 191 -2.46 -9.97 -1.09
CA THR A 191 -1.64 -9.43 0.01
C THR A 191 -2.04 -10.06 1.34
N GLY A 192 -3.35 -10.12 1.63
CA GLY A 192 -3.86 -10.73 2.85
C GLY A 192 -3.54 -12.23 2.92
N TYR A 193 -3.79 -12.94 1.83
CA TYR A 193 -3.49 -14.38 1.73
C TYR A 193 -1.99 -14.65 1.84
N GLY A 194 -1.15 -13.85 1.19
CA GLY A 194 0.29 -14.00 1.26
C GLY A 194 0.86 -13.84 2.66
N ALA A 195 0.33 -12.88 3.44
CA ALA A 195 0.69 -12.73 4.85
C ALA A 195 0.33 -13.96 5.68
N VAL A 196 -0.87 -14.53 5.46
CA VAL A 196 -1.30 -15.74 6.17
C VAL A 196 -0.54 -16.99 5.72
N PHE A 197 -0.15 -17.09 4.44
CA PHE A 197 0.72 -18.17 3.99
C PHE A 197 2.10 -18.14 4.66
N ALA A 198 2.70 -16.95 4.79
CA ALA A 198 3.95 -16.79 5.52
C ALA A 198 3.78 -17.14 7.01
N LEU A 199 2.69 -16.69 7.64
CA LEU A 199 2.35 -17.05 9.02
C LEU A 199 2.18 -18.57 9.17
N ARG A 200 1.49 -19.23 8.25
CA ARG A 200 1.30 -20.69 8.26
C ARG A 200 2.63 -21.44 8.28
N GLU A 201 3.59 -21.03 7.43
CA GLU A 201 4.91 -21.66 7.43
C GLU A 201 5.68 -21.39 8.72
N ALA A 202 5.60 -20.18 9.28
CA ALA A 202 6.20 -19.86 10.59
C ALA A 202 5.60 -20.70 11.72
N LEU A 203 4.28 -20.86 11.78
CA LEU A 203 3.60 -21.70 12.76
C LEU A 203 4.02 -23.18 12.63
N LYS A 204 4.18 -23.65 11.40
CA LYS A 204 4.66 -25.01 11.12
C LYS A 204 6.08 -25.24 11.66
N GLU A 205 7.01 -24.32 11.46
CA GLU A 205 8.37 -24.37 12.01
C GLU A 205 8.36 -24.40 13.56
N LEU A 206 7.40 -23.70 14.18
CA LEU A 206 7.21 -23.67 15.62
C LEU A 206 6.43 -24.89 16.18
N GLY A 207 5.93 -25.78 15.31
CA GLY A 207 5.09 -26.92 15.71
C GLY A 207 3.72 -26.53 16.23
N ILE A 208 3.20 -25.35 15.87
CA ILE A 208 1.93 -24.79 16.33
C ILE A 208 0.88 -24.96 15.22
N ARG A 209 -0.29 -25.52 15.55
CA ARG A 209 -1.40 -25.56 14.59
C ARG A 209 -2.16 -24.24 14.59
N PRO A 210 -2.58 -23.71 13.44
CA PRO A 210 -3.40 -22.49 13.37
C PRO A 210 -4.65 -22.57 14.26
N SER A 211 -5.28 -23.75 14.36
CA SER A 211 -6.46 -23.98 15.20
C SER A 211 -6.22 -23.78 16.70
N ASP A 212 -4.99 -23.80 17.13
CA ASP A 212 -4.61 -23.62 18.54
C ASP A 212 -4.18 -22.18 18.84
N THR A 213 -4.40 -21.26 17.87
CA THR A 213 -3.98 -19.87 17.96
C THR A 213 -5.14 -18.88 17.91
N VAL A 214 -4.95 -17.75 18.59
CA VAL A 214 -5.83 -16.59 18.57
C VAL A 214 -5.06 -15.42 17.98
N ALA A 215 -5.68 -14.64 17.09
CA ALA A 215 -5.09 -13.50 16.45
C ALA A 215 -5.87 -12.20 16.70
N SER A 216 -5.13 -11.10 16.73
CA SER A 216 -5.64 -9.73 16.62
C SER A 216 -5.13 -9.11 15.31
N PHE A 217 -5.94 -8.28 14.69
CA PHE A 217 -5.58 -7.60 13.44
C PHE A 217 -5.65 -6.08 13.62
N GLN A 218 -4.54 -5.42 13.35
CA GLN A 218 -4.48 -3.97 13.28
C GLN A 218 -4.86 -3.51 11.87
N GLY A 219 -5.92 -2.72 11.78
CA GLY A 219 -6.54 -2.32 10.53
C GLY A 219 -7.67 -3.26 10.08
N PHE A 220 -8.67 -2.73 9.36
CA PHE A 220 -9.79 -3.50 8.80
C PHE A 220 -10.02 -3.20 7.31
N GLY A 221 -8.98 -2.75 6.59
CA GLY A 221 -9.00 -2.56 5.13
C GLY A 221 -8.89 -3.87 4.36
N ASN A 222 -8.75 -3.77 3.04
CA ASN A 222 -8.70 -4.92 2.12
C ASN A 222 -7.75 -6.04 2.56
N VAL A 223 -6.53 -5.70 2.99
CA VAL A 223 -5.51 -6.68 3.39
C VAL A 223 -5.97 -7.47 4.61
N ALA A 224 -6.43 -6.77 5.65
CA ALA A 224 -6.88 -7.41 6.89
C ALA A 224 -8.12 -8.28 6.66
N GLN A 225 -9.11 -7.80 5.91
CA GLN A 225 -10.34 -8.55 5.60
C GLN A 225 -10.01 -9.90 4.94
N HIS A 226 -9.15 -9.91 3.93
CA HIS A 226 -8.73 -11.14 3.26
C HIS A 226 -7.81 -12.01 4.13
N ALA A 227 -6.94 -11.41 4.93
CA ALA A 227 -6.10 -12.17 5.87
C ALA A 227 -6.94 -12.85 6.95
N ILE A 228 -7.93 -12.16 7.53
CA ILE A 228 -8.88 -12.73 8.49
C ILE A 228 -9.64 -13.92 7.87
N HIS A 229 -10.15 -13.73 6.65
CA HIS A 229 -10.85 -14.79 5.93
C HIS A 229 -9.97 -16.04 5.78
N MET A 230 -8.76 -15.91 5.25
CA MET A 230 -7.83 -17.02 5.04
C MET A 230 -7.38 -17.66 6.37
N TYR A 231 -7.09 -16.84 7.40
CA TYR A 231 -6.65 -17.34 8.70
C TYR A 231 -7.75 -18.21 9.37
N ARG A 232 -9.00 -17.76 9.29
CA ARG A 232 -10.15 -18.56 9.76
C ARG A 232 -10.34 -19.86 8.98
N GLN A 233 -10.08 -19.86 7.66
CA GLN A 233 -10.08 -21.09 6.85
C GLN A 233 -9.03 -22.11 7.31
N LEU A 234 -7.90 -21.66 7.86
CA LEU A 234 -6.88 -22.51 8.47
C LEU A 234 -7.28 -23.01 9.88
N GLY A 235 -8.41 -22.59 10.40
CA GLY A 235 -8.93 -22.96 11.72
C GLY A 235 -8.52 -22.00 12.85
N GLY A 236 -7.81 -20.94 12.58
CA GLY A 236 -7.43 -19.93 13.57
C GLY A 236 -8.62 -19.08 14.03
N THR A 237 -8.58 -18.61 15.25
CA THR A 237 -9.60 -17.73 15.84
C THR A 237 -9.12 -16.28 15.80
N VAL A 238 -9.99 -15.37 15.37
CA VAL A 238 -9.73 -13.91 15.44
C VAL A 238 -10.69 -13.32 16.44
N THR A 239 -10.18 -12.68 17.48
CA THR A 239 -11.00 -12.08 18.55
C THR A 239 -11.07 -10.57 18.48
N THR A 240 -10.10 -9.92 17.85
CA THR A 240 -9.98 -8.46 17.84
C THR A 240 -9.58 -7.96 16.47
N VAL A 241 -10.22 -6.88 16.04
CA VAL A 241 -9.76 -6.04 14.94
C VAL A 241 -9.73 -4.59 15.40
N SER A 242 -8.81 -3.79 14.87
CA SER A 242 -8.82 -2.35 15.10
C SER A 242 -8.87 -1.57 13.79
N CYS A 243 -9.43 -0.38 13.83
CA CYS A 243 -9.40 0.54 12.70
C CYS A 243 -9.43 2.00 13.16
N TRP A 244 -8.96 2.87 12.27
CA TRP A 244 -9.03 4.31 12.44
C TRP A 244 -10.47 4.81 12.25
N ASP A 245 -10.93 5.67 13.15
CA ASP A 245 -12.18 6.38 13.03
C ASP A 245 -11.90 7.83 12.58
N GLN A 246 -12.44 8.20 11.42
CA GLN A 246 -12.21 9.50 10.82
C GLN A 246 -12.90 10.65 11.56
N GLN A 247 -13.98 10.35 12.28
CA GLN A 247 -14.76 11.37 13.00
C GLN A 247 -14.08 11.74 14.32
N ASP A 248 -13.58 10.75 15.03
CA ASP A 248 -12.93 10.95 16.33
C ASP A 248 -11.41 11.14 16.21
N GLU A 249 -10.84 10.97 15.01
CA GLU A 249 -9.41 11.06 14.74
C GLU A 249 -8.56 10.17 15.68
N GLN A 250 -9.06 8.94 15.94
CA GLN A 250 -8.37 7.94 16.77
C GLN A 250 -8.72 6.52 16.36
N SER A 251 -7.90 5.56 16.79
CA SER A 251 -8.15 4.13 16.58
C SER A 251 -9.12 3.57 17.61
N TYR A 252 -9.89 2.58 17.19
CA TYR A 252 -10.75 1.77 18.06
C TYR A 252 -10.53 0.29 17.81
N SER A 253 -10.53 -0.50 18.89
CA SER A 253 -10.53 -1.95 18.84
C SER A 253 -11.94 -2.50 19.03
N TYR A 254 -12.28 -3.50 18.25
CA TYR A 254 -13.56 -4.21 18.24
C TYR A 254 -13.29 -5.66 18.66
N HIS A 255 -13.62 -5.98 19.91
CA HIS A 255 -13.31 -7.27 20.51
C HIS A 255 -14.57 -8.12 20.68
N ARG A 256 -14.42 -9.44 20.45
CA ARG A 256 -15.45 -10.46 20.75
C ARG A 256 -14.75 -11.75 21.17
N LYS A 257 -14.95 -12.16 22.43
CA LYS A 257 -14.25 -13.28 23.06
C LYS A 257 -14.37 -14.60 22.29
N ASP A 258 -15.55 -14.86 21.73
CA ASP A 258 -15.83 -16.11 20.99
C ASP A 258 -15.41 -16.04 19.51
N GLY A 259 -14.74 -14.98 19.13
CA GLY A 259 -14.31 -14.70 17.76
C GLY A 259 -15.21 -13.69 17.04
N ILE A 260 -14.60 -12.89 16.18
CA ILE A 260 -15.32 -11.92 15.35
C ILE A 260 -16.12 -12.65 14.25
N ASP A 261 -17.22 -12.03 13.86
CA ASP A 261 -17.95 -12.38 12.63
C ASP A 261 -17.56 -11.42 11.52
N LEU A 262 -16.81 -11.92 10.53
CA LEU A 262 -16.29 -11.08 9.45
C LEU A 262 -17.41 -10.46 8.61
N ASP A 263 -18.46 -11.21 8.32
CA ASP A 263 -19.58 -10.76 7.47
C ASP A 263 -20.39 -9.68 8.17
N GLN A 264 -20.60 -9.80 9.49
CA GLN A 264 -21.23 -8.76 10.30
C GLN A 264 -20.42 -7.45 10.27
N LEU A 265 -19.09 -7.54 10.47
CA LEU A 265 -18.24 -6.37 10.46
C LEU A 265 -18.14 -5.71 9.08
N LEU A 266 -18.10 -6.52 8.01
CA LEU A 266 -18.16 -6.01 6.64
C LEU A 266 -19.47 -5.26 6.36
N GLY A 267 -20.60 -5.76 6.87
CA GLY A 267 -21.92 -5.14 6.72
C GLY A 267 -22.08 -3.78 7.39
N ILE A 268 -21.20 -3.43 8.34
CA ILE A 268 -21.20 -2.17 9.09
C ILE A 268 -19.94 -1.33 8.87
N SER A 269 -19.08 -1.72 7.93
CA SER A 269 -17.87 -0.98 7.57
C SER A 269 -18.07 -0.12 6.33
N ASP A 270 -17.31 0.96 6.24
CA ASP A 270 -17.24 1.81 5.05
C ASP A 270 -16.22 1.23 4.02
N ARG A 271 -16.14 1.89 2.87
CA ARG A 271 -15.23 1.49 1.77
C ARG A 271 -13.73 1.55 2.12
N PHE A 272 -13.37 2.19 3.22
CA PHE A 272 -11.99 2.35 3.69
C PHE A 272 -11.66 1.39 4.85
N GLY A 273 -12.66 0.64 5.35
CA GLY A 273 -12.52 -0.28 6.46
C GLY A 273 -12.78 0.37 7.83
N GLY A 274 -13.37 1.55 7.87
CA GLY A 274 -13.89 2.16 9.10
C GLY A 274 -15.15 1.43 9.57
N ILE A 275 -15.19 0.97 10.81
CA ILE A 275 -16.30 0.22 11.39
C ILE A 275 -17.22 1.18 12.17
N ASP A 276 -18.54 1.09 11.94
CA ASP A 276 -19.54 1.85 12.70
C ASP A 276 -19.60 1.36 14.15
N LYS A 277 -19.10 2.19 15.09
CA LYS A 277 -18.99 1.88 16.52
C LYS A 277 -20.33 1.57 17.18
N SER A 278 -21.40 2.29 16.81
CA SER A 278 -22.72 2.11 17.38
C SER A 278 -23.29 0.75 17.00
N LYS A 279 -23.26 0.46 15.69
CA LYS A 279 -23.72 -0.84 15.17
C LYS A 279 -22.89 -2.01 15.68
N ALA A 280 -21.57 -1.82 15.86
CA ALA A 280 -20.72 -2.87 16.43
C ALA A 280 -21.14 -3.21 17.88
N ARG A 281 -21.44 -2.21 18.71
CA ARG A 281 -21.98 -2.43 20.07
C ARG A 281 -23.33 -3.14 20.05
N ASP A 282 -24.22 -2.75 19.14
CA ASP A 282 -25.52 -3.41 18.96
C ASP A 282 -25.38 -4.90 18.56
N LEU A 283 -24.31 -5.24 17.86
CA LEU A 283 -23.94 -6.61 17.49
C LEU A 283 -23.18 -7.36 18.59
N GLY A 284 -22.99 -6.75 19.77
CA GLY A 284 -22.35 -7.37 20.94
C GLY A 284 -20.83 -7.34 20.93
N TYR A 285 -20.22 -6.45 20.16
CA TYR A 285 -18.77 -6.21 20.25
C TYR A 285 -18.45 -5.25 21.40
N GLU A 286 -17.39 -5.55 22.13
CA GLU A 286 -16.74 -4.59 23.00
C GLU A 286 -15.94 -3.62 22.14
N VAL A 287 -16.20 -2.30 22.30
CA VAL A 287 -15.54 -1.25 21.53
C VAL A 287 -14.71 -0.40 22.46
N LEU A 288 -13.39 -0.53 22.34
CA LEU A 288 -12.39 0.11 23.18
C LEU A 288 -11.63 1.17 22.40
N PRO A 289 -11.31 2.34 23.01
CA PRO A 289 -10.41 3.30 22.38
C PRO A 289 -8.97 2.75 22.39
N GLY A 290 -8.25 3.00 21.29
CA GLY A 290 -6.89 2.53 21.13
C GLY A 290 -6.80 1.24 20.29
N GLU A 291 -5.58 0.74 20.18
CA GLU A 291 -5.24 -0.49 19.45
C GLU A 291 -4.80 -1.54 20.48
N GLU A 292 -5.62 -2.51 20.75
CA GLU A 292 -5.33 -3.63 21.66
C GLU A 292 -5.13 -4.94 20.91
#